data_b76e801ba31b607b29a625552d3de3d2
#
_entry.id   b76e801ba31b607b29a625552d3de3d2
#
_cell.length_a   1.000
_cell.length_b   1.000
_cell.length_c   1.000
_cell.angle_alpha   90.00
_cell.angle_beta   90.00
_cell.angle_gamma   90.00
#
_symmetry.space_group_name_H-M   'P 1'
#
loop_
_entity.id
_entity.type
_entity.pdbx_description
1 polymer ?
#
loop_
_entity_poly.entity_id
_entity_poly.type
_entity_poly.pdbx_seq_one_letter_code
_entity_poly.pdbx_strand_id
1 'polypeptide(L)'
;HVRFWLLNAGNANAGTGEPGMDACDQTVAELAANAGVIKESIWPFSTGVIGELLPVESICHALPRAIDALNGSVDRWELASRAIMTTDAHPKLRHIQCEIQGKTVTLTGMAKGSGMIHPNMATMFGLIASDVVMSAECLQSILAGSVQHSFNCVTVDGDTSTNDTCALVATQTAGHRLIDDPKSPDAQQFASALSDLCDD
;
A
#
# COMPACT_ATOMS: atom_id res chain seq x y z
N HIS A 1 -12.20 1.62 -9.70
CA HIS A 1 -10.79 1.20 -9.87
C HIS A 1 -9.87 2.21 -9.23
N VAL A 2 -8.97 1.77 -8.35
CA VAL A 2 -7.94 2.61 -7.72
C VAL A 2 -6.92 3.06 -8.77
N ARG A 3 -6.57 4.34 -8.75
CA ARG A 3 -5.60 4.97 -9.66
C ARG A 3 -4.40 5.52 -8.89
N PHE A 4 -4.63 6.00 -7.67
CA PHE A 4 -3.59 6.61 -6.85
C PHE A 4 -3.70 6.13 -5.39
N TRP A 5 -2.55 6.00 -4.78
CA TRP A 5 -2.37 5.99 -3.34
C TRP A 5 -1.81 7.34 -2.92
N LEU A 6 -2.49 8.02 -2.00
CA LEU A 6 -2.01 9.23 -1.35
C LEU A 6 -1.48 8.87 0.02
N LEU A 7 -0.17 8.92 0.18
CA LEU A 7 0.52 8.48 1.39
C LEU A 7 1.16 9.67 2.09
N ASN A 8 0.94 9.83 3.40
CA ASN A 8 1.73 10.74 4.22
C ASN A 8 2.28 10.02 5.47
N ALA A 9 3.46 10.45 5.89
CA ALA A 9 4.12 9.99 7.11
C ALA A 9 4.38 11.17 8.04
N GLY A 10 4.36 10.90 9.37
CA GLY A 10 4.55 11.90 10.42
C GLY A 10 3.25 12.33 11.11
N ASN A 11 2.10 12.13 10.50
CA ASN A 11 0.77 12.41 11.05
C ASN A 11 -0.20 11.30 10.66
N ALA A 12 -0.88 10.70 11.63
CA ALA A 12 -1.78 9.57 11.42
C ALA A 12 -3.20 9.98 11.00
N ASN A 13 -3.56 11.25 11.18
CA ASN A 13 -4.95 11.72 11.03
C ASN A 13 -5.97 10.87 11.81
N ALA A 14 -5.57 10.40 12.98
CA ALA A 14 -6.38 9.56 13.86
C ALA A 14 -6.75 10.30 15.13
N GLY A 15 -7.98 10.08 15.65
CA GLY A 15 -8.49 10.79 16.83
C GLY A 15 -8.85 12.26 16.57
N THR A 16 -9.01 12.66 15.32
CA THR A 16 -9.19 14.06 14.86
C THR A 16 -10.66 14.41 14.53
N GLY A 17 -11.56 13.42 14.55
CA GLY A 17 -12.99 13.64 14.28
C GLY A 17 -13.31 14.22 12.92
N GLU A 18 -14.40 15.00 12.82
CA GLU A 18 -14.84 15.64 11.57
C GLU A 18 -13.75 16.53 10.93
N PRO A 19 -13.01 17.37 11.68
CA PRO A 19 -11.94 18.16 11.09
C PRO A 19 -10.85 17.32 10.38
N GLY A 20 -10.55 16.14 10.89
CA GLY A 20 -9.62 15.22 10.24
C GLY A 20 -10.19 14.57 8.98
N MET A 21 -11.49 14.28 8.95
CA MET A 21 -12.18 13.80 7.74
C MET A 21 -12.18 14.87 6.66
N ASP A 22 -12.48 16.14 7.01
CA ASP A 22 -12.44 17.27 6.11
C ASP A 22 -11.03 17.50 5.54
N ALA A 23 -10.00 17.40 6.38
CA ALA A 23 -8.60 17.50 5.98
C ALA A 23 -8.21 16.40 4.97
N CYS A 24 -8.64 15.16 5.23
CA CYS A 24 -8.44 14.05 4.31
C CYS A 24 -9.13 14.30 2.97
N ASP A 25 -10.42 14.71 3.01
CA ASP A 25 -11.20 14.99 1.80
C ASP A 25 -10.60 16.12 0.96
N GLN A 26 -10.08 17.17 1.59
CA GLN A 26 -9.38 18.27 0.91
C GLN A 26 -8.12 17.79 0.18
N THR A 27 -7.29 16.99 0.82
CA THR A 27 -6.06 16.47 0.18
C THR A 27 -6.37 15.52 -0.98
N VAL A 28 -7.40 14.67 -0.83
CA VAL A 28 -7.88 13.76 -1.89
C VAL A 28 -8.47 14.57 -3.05
N ALA A 29 -9.28 15.59 -2.77
CA ALA A 29 -9.87 16.46 -3.79
C ALA A 29 -8.79 17.20 -4.60
N GLU A 30 -7.75 17.71 -3.93
CA GLU A 30 -6.63 18.39 -4.57
C GLU A 30 -5.84 17.45 -5.46
N LEU A 31 -5.54 16.22 -4.99
CA LEU A 31 -4.90 15.21 -5.82
C LEU A 31 -5.77 14.84 -7.03
N ALA A 32 -7.07 14.67 -6.85
CA ALA A 32 -8.00 14.35 -7.93
C ALA A 32 -7.99 15.43 -9.01
N ALA A 33 -8.04 16.72 -8.62
CA ALA A 33 -7.99 17.86 -9.52
C ALA A 33 -6.67 17.93 -10.29
N ASN A 34 -5.53 17.77 -9.62
CA ASN A 34 -4.21 17.83 -10.24
C ASN A 34 -3.96 16.66 -11.20
N ALA A 35 -4.46 15.46 -10.86
CA ALA A 35 -4.26 14.24 -11.67
C ALA A 35 -5.35 14.00 -12.72
N GLY A 36 -6.43 14.80 -12.74
CA GLY A 36 -7.56 14.63 -13.67
C GLY A 36 -8.33 13.33 -13.47
N VAL A 37 -8.53 12.91 -12.21
CA VAL A 37 -9.25 11.67 -11.84
C VAL A 37 -10.39 11.97 -10.85
N ILE A 38 -11.28 11.01 -10.62
CA ILE A 38 -12.33 11.12 -9.61
C ILE A 38 -11.76 10.77 -8.21
N LYS A 39 -12.30 11.37 -7.16
CA LYS A 39 -11.86 11.18 -5.76
C LYS A 39 -11.91 9.72 -5.33
N GLU A 40 -12.92 8.99 -5.73
CA GLU A 40 -13.17 7.58 -5.40
C GLU A 40 -12.09 6.64 -5.96
N SER A 41 -11.25 7.12 -6.89
CA SER A 41 -10.10 6.37 -7.41
C SER A 41 -8.81 6.59 -6.62
N ILE A 42 -8.87 7.35 -5.52
CA ILE A 42 -7.72 7.66 -4.67
C ILE A 42 -7.93 7.01 -3.30
N TRP A 43 -6.94 6.25 -2.85
CA TRP A 43 -6.91 5.72 -1.50
C TRP A 43 -5.92 6.52 -0.65
N PRO A 44 -6.40 7.26 0.37
CA PRO A 44 -5.55 7.97 1.31
C PRO A 44 -5.05 7.03 2.43
N PHE A 45 -3.78 7.19 2.79
CA PHE A 45 -3.12 6.49 3.88
C PHE A 45 -2.29 7.47 4.70
N SER A 46 -2.49 7.49 6.02
CA SER A 46 -1.79 8.39 6.92
C SER A 46 -1.16 7.60 8.06
N THR A 47 0.05 7.95 8.46
CA THR A 47 0.76 7.29 9.57
C THR A 47 1.63 8.28 10.34
N GLY A 48 1.72 8.10 11.66
CA GLY A 48 2.56 8.92 12.54
C GLY A 48 1.82 9.36 13.80
N VAL A 49 1.93 10.63 14.17
CA VAL A 49 1.35 11.19 15.40
C VAL A 49 -0.18 11.14 15.38
N ILE A 50 -0.77 10.70 16.49
CA ILE A 50 -2.22 10.61 16.71
C ILE A 50 -2.71 11.89 17.40
N GLY A 51 -3.92 12.36 17.05
CA GLY A 51 -4.57 13.51 17.68
C GLY A 51 -4.22 14.86 17.07
N GLU A 52 -3.41 14.92 16.03
CA GLU A 52 -3.07 16.15 15.30
C GLU A 52 -3.71 16.16 13.92
N LEU A 53 -4.15 17.34 13.46
CA LEU A 53 -4.72 17.53 12.13
C LEU A 53 -3.64 17.41 11.04
N LEU A 54 -4.03 16.90 9.87
CA LEU A 54 -3.15 16.84 8.71
C LEU A 54 -2.66 18.25 8.31
N PRO A 55 -1.39 18.39 7.91
CA PRO A 55 -0.86 19.64 7.36
C PRO A 55 -1.29 19.80 5.89
N VAL A 56 -2.59 20.06 5.68
CA VAL A 56 -3.25 20.07 4.35
C VAL A 56 -2.51 20.95 3.35
N GLU A 57 -2.15 22.18 3.74
CA GLU A 57 -1.46 23.12 2.85
C GLU A 57 -0.12 22.54 2.34
N SER A 58 0.66 21.93 3.24
CA SER A 58 1.96 21.33 2.89
C SER A 58 1.78 20.14 1.94
N ILE A 59 0.79 19.30 2.20
CA ILE A 59 0.46 18.15 1.34
C ILE A 59 0.04 18.65 -0.04
N CYS A 60 -0.94 19.52 -0.11
CA CYS A 60 -1.47 20.05 -1.38
C CYS A 60 -0.37 20.75 -2.20
N HIS A 61 0.50 21.53 -1.55
CA HIS A 61 1.63 22.19 -2.22
C HIS A 61 2.62 21.18 -2.85
N ALA A 62 2.79 20.01 -2.25
CA ALA A 62 3.71 19.00 -2.74
C ALA A 62 3.15 18.15 -3.91
N LEU A 63 1.82 18.06 -4.06
CA LEU A 63 1.16 17.16 -5.01
C LEU A 63 1.61 17.34 -6.47
N PRO A 64 1.68 18.55 -7.06
CA PRO A 64 2.08 18.70 -8.46
C PRO A 64 3.45 18.09 -8.74
N ARG A 65 4.43 18.37 -7.87
CA ARG A 65 5.79 17.80 -8.01
C ARG A 65 5.81 16.29 -7.81
N ALA A 66 4.99 15.78 -6.90
CA ALA A 66 4.89 14.34 -6.67
C ALA A 66 4.28 13.63 -7.88
N ILE A 67 3.24 14.18 -8.49
CA ILE A 67 2.61 13.65 -9.71
C ILE A 67 3.61 13.65 -10.87
N ASP A 68 4.30 14.75 -11.12
CA ASP A 68 5.31 14.87 -12.18
C ASP A 68 6.47 13.88 -12.01
N ALA A 69 6.75 13.49 -10.77
CA ALA A 69 7.82 12.56 -10.44
C ALA A 69 7.40 11.08 -10.58
N LEU A 70 6.12 10.76 -10.78
CA LEU A 70 5.64 9.39 -10.88
C LEU A 70 6.22 8.69 -12.13
N ASN A 71 6.88 7.57 -11.88
CA ASN A 71 7.25 6.62 -12.91
C ASN A 71 7.50 5.23 -12.27
N GLY A 72 7.59 4.19 -13.09
CA GLY A 72 7.77 2.80 -12.64
C GLY A 72 9.22 2.40 -12.34
N SER A 73 10.17 3.33 -12.23
CA SER A 73 11.58 2.97 -11.96
C SER A 73 11.79 2.53 -10.51
N VAL A 74 12.78 1.65 -10.30
CA VAL A 74 13.19 1.18 -8.97
C VAL A 74 13.56 2.34 -8.04
N ASP A 75 14.27 3.36 -8.56
CA ASP A 75 14.66 4.55 -7.80
C ASP A 75 13.45 5.29 -7.21
N ARG A 76 12.33 5.33 -7.94
CA ARG A 76 11.10 5.98 -7.46
C ARG A 76 10.39 5.17 -6.40
N TRP A 77 10.40 3.87 -6.52
CA TRP A 77 9.91 2.98 -5.46
C TRP A 77 10.78 3.11 -4.19
N GLU A 78 12.10 3.20 -4.33
CA GLU A 78 12.99 3.42 -3.20
C GLU A 78 12.73 4.78 -2.52
N LEU A 79 12.55 5.85 -3.29
CA LEU A 79 12.19 7.16 -2.74
C LEU A 79 10.84 7.12 -2.02
N ALA A 80 9.84 6.44 -2.57
CA ALA A 80 8.54 6.27 -1.93
C ALA A 80 8.65 5.48 -0.62
N SER A 81 9.41 4.38 -0.61
CA SER A 81 9.62 3.57 0.61
C SER A 81 10.33 4.36 1.72
N ARG A 82 11.25 5.26 1.37
CA ARG A 82 11.88 6.20 2.32
C ARG A 82 10.91 7.25 2.82
N ALA A 83 10.03 7.75 1.95
CA ALA A 83 9.09 8.82 2.28
C ALA A 83 8.00 8.40 3.28
N ILE A 84 7.67 7.10 3.34
CA ILE A 84 6.67 6.57 4.29
C ILE A 84 7.25 6.21 5.65
N MET A 85 8.57 6.24 5.83
CA MET A 85 9.23 5.93 7.10
C MET A 85 8.88 6.95 8.18
N THR A 86 8.79 6.47 9.42
CA THR A 86 8.71 7.31 10.62
C THR A 86 9.90 7.05 11.53
N THR A 87 9.83 6.01 12.34
CA THR A 87 10.90 5.56 13.25
C THR A 87 11.72 4.40 12.68
N ASP A 88 11.43 4.00 11.47
CA ASP A 88 12.12 2.91 10.77
C ASP A 88 13.62 3.20 10.60
N ALA A 89 14.47 2.20 10.84
CA ALA A 89 15.92 2.32 10.67
C ALA A 89 16.35 2.35 9.20
N HIS A 90 15.60 1.67 8.33
CA HIS A 90 15.84 1.58 6.89
C HIS A 90 14.56 1.36 6.11
N PRO A 91 14.52 1.75 4.83
CA PRO A 91 13.39 1.48 3.97
C PRO A 91 13.26 -0.02 3.72
N LYS A 92 12.02 -0.50 3.64
CA LYS A 92 11.67 -1.87 3.31
C LYS A 92 11.04 -1.86 1.93
N LEU A 93 11.73 -2.39 0.96
CA LEU A 93 11.30 -2.49 -0.44
C LEU A 93 11.71 -3.85 -0.98
N ARG A 94 10.78 -4.56 -1.57
CA ARG A 94 11.02 -5.87 -2.18
C ARG A 94 10.39 -5.95 -3.56
N HIS A 95 11.04 -6.72 -4.43
CA HIS A 95 10.62 -6.97 -5.79
C HIS A 95 10.78 -8.45 -6.11
N ILE A 96 9.71 -9.09 -6.53
CA ILE A 96 9.68 -10.53 -6.88
C ILE A 96 9.02 -10.70 -8.24
N GLN A 97 9.43 -11.73 -8.96
CA GLN A 97 8.81 -12.16 -10.22
C GLN A 97 8.43 -13.64 -10.15
N CYS A 98 7.31 -13.98 -10.75
CA CYS A 98 6.88 -15.35 -10.96
C CYS A 98 6.33 -15.55 -12.39
N GLU A 99 6.29 -16.80 -12.84
CA GLU A 99 5.75 -17.13 -14.17
C GLU A 99 4.31 -17.61 -14.05
N ILE A 100 3.37 -16.96 -14.73
CA ILE A 100 1.96 -17.37 -14.77
C ILE A 100 1.52 -17.49 -16.23
N GLN A 101 1.06 -18.66 -16.63
CA GLN A 101 0.61 -18.95 -18.00
C GLN A 101 1.67 -18.57 -19.08
N GLY A 102 2.97 -18.76 -18.75
CA GLY A 102 4.07 -18.39 -19.64
C GLY A 102 4.31 -16.88 -19.77
N LYS A 103 3.83 -16.09 -18.81
CA LYS A 103 4.07 -14.66 -18.70
C LYS A 103 4.76 -14.35 -17.38
N THR A 104 5.74 -13.49 -17.41
CA THR A 104 6.37 -12.96 -16.20
C THR A 104 5.41 -12.00 -15.52
N VAL A 105 5.08 -12.28 -14.27
CA VAL A 105 4.28 -11.43 -13.40
C VAL A 105 5.21 -10.84 -12.34
N THR A 106 5.09 -9.55 -12.13
CA THR A 106 5.91 -8.78 -11.21
C THR A 106 5.10 -8.36 -9.99
N LEU A 107 5.69 -8.52 -8.81
CA LEU A 107 5.19 -7.97 -7.56
C LEU A 107 6.24 -7.01 -6.98
N THR A 108 5.81 -5.82 -6.58
CA THR A 108 6.65 -4.86 -5.86
C THR A 108 5.92 -4.46 -4.59
N GLY A 109 6.58 -4.64 -3.46
CA GLY A 109 6.04 -4.31 -2.15
C GLY A 109 6.94 -3.35 -1.39
N MET A 110 6.36 -2.38 -0.71
CA MET A 110 7.05 -1.57 0.29
C MET A 110 6.31 -1.65 1.62
N ALA A 111 7.06 -1.65 2.71
CA ALA A 111 6.51 -1.70 4.05
C ALA A 111 7.15 -0.65 4.95
N LYS A 112 6.41 -0.21 5.94
CA LYS A 112 6.92 0.60 7.05
C LYS A 112 6.34 0.11 8.36
N GLY A 113 7.10 0.25 9.41
CA GLY A 113 6.77 -0.08 10.80
C GLY A 113 8.02 -0.49 11.56
N SER A 114 8.18 0.02 12.80
CA SER A 114 9.27 -0.33 13.69
C SER A 114 8.89 -0.27 15.18
N GLY A 115 7.75 0.27 15.53
CA GLY A 115 7.16 0.31 16.86
C GLY A 115 5.65 0.40 16.80
N MET A 116 4.98 0.19 17.92
CA MET A 116 3.53 0.04 18.03
C MET A 116 3.05 -1.11 17.15
N ILE A 117 3.74 -2.28 17.25
CA ILE A 117 3.46 -3.47 16.43
C ILE A 117 3.05 -4.63 17.34
N HIS A 118 1.85 -5.18 17.09
CA HIS A 118 1.25 -6.31 17.77
C HIS A 118 0.55 -7.23 16.75
N PRO A 119 0.47 -8.55 16.93
CA PRO A 119 -0.29 -9.45 16.05
C PRO A 119 -1.72 -8.97 15.76
N ASN A 120 -2.20 -9.26 14.55
CA ASN A 120 -3.45 -8.80 13.94
C ASN A 120 -3.44 -7.34 13.47
N MET A 121 -2.30 -6.93 12.93
CA MET A 121 -1.98 -5.64 12.34
C MET A 121 -1.90 -4.50 13.36
N ALA A 122 -0.71 -3.93 13.47
CA ALA A 122 -0.47 -2.76 14.31
C ALA A 122 0.66 -1.90 13.73
N THR A 123 0.42 -0.62 13.55
CA THR A 123 1.25 0.50 13.04
C THR A 123 2.17 0.13 11.88
N MET A 124 1.60 -0.50 10.87
CA MET A 124 2.35 -0.83 9.67
C MET A 124 1.58 -0.48 8.41
N PHE A 125 2.31 -0.15 7.37
CA PHE A 125 1.82 -0.22 6.00
C PHE A 125 2.53 -1.34 5.27
N GLY A 126 1.75 -2.22 4.64
CA GLY A 126 2.18 -3.12 3.58
C GLY A 126 1.50 -2.70 2.28
N LEU A 127 2.25 -2.16 1.34
CA LEU A 127 1.72 -1.61 0.11
C LEU A 127 2.30 -2.36 -1.08
N ILE A 128 1.48 -3.13 -1.76
CA ILE A 128 1.91 -4.08 -2.79
C ILE A 128 1.21 -3.76 -4.12
N ALA A 129 1.97 -3.68 -5.18
CA ALA A 129 1.48 -3.56 -6.54
C ALA A 129 1.94 -4.73 -7.41
N SER A 130 1.08 -5.19 -8.30
CA SER A 130 1.40 -6.22 -9.29
C SER A 130 0.78 -5.92 -10.64
N ASP A 131 1.32 -6.48 -11.69
CA ASP A 131 0.75 -6.45 -13.04
C ASP A 131 -0.16 -7.66 -13.34
N VAL A 132 -0.36 -8.57 -12.37
CA VAL A 132 -1.19 -9.77 -12.50
C VAL A 132 -2.60 -9.46 -13.04
N VAL A 133 -3.14 -10.37 -13.85
CA VAL A 133 -4.54 -10.30 -14.35
C VAL A 133 -5.42 -11.20 -13.46
N MET A 134 -6.02 -10.62 -12.41
CA MET A 134 -6.75 -11.38 -11.39
C MET A 134 -7.99 -10.63 -10.91
N SER A 135 -9.07 -11.36 -10.57
CA SER A 135 -10.27 -10.75 -10.00
C SER A 135 -10.01 -10.17 -8.62
N ALA A 136 -10.78 -9.16 -8.23
CA ALA A 136 -10.64 -8.53 -6.92
C ALA A 136 -10.89 -9.51 -5.77
N GLU A 137 -11.88 -10.40 -5.94
CA GLU A 137 -12.21 -11.43 -4.95
C GLU A 137 -11.06 -12.43 -4.76
N CYS A 138 -10.44 -12.84 -5.87
CA CYS A 138 -9.28 -13.72 -5.84
C CYS A 138 -8.08 -13.06 -5.17
N LEU A 139 -7.76 -11.81 -5.55
CA LEU A 139 -6.72 -10.99 -4.91
C LEU A 139 -6.93 -10.84 -3.41
N GLN A 140 -8.16 -10.51 -2.98
CA GLN A 140 -8.50 -10.35 -1.57
C GLN A 140 -8.32 -11.65 -0.79
N SER A 141 -8.74 -12.78 -1.36
CA SER A 141 -8.59 -14.10 -0.73
C SER A 141 -7.12 -14.47 -0.51
N ILE A 142 -6.29 -14.23 -1.54
CA ILE A 142 -4.84 -14.53 -1.49
C ILE A 142 -4.12 -13.58 -0.52
N LEU A 143 -4.42 -12.28 -0.58
CA LEU A 143 -3.82 -11.31 0.32
C LEU A 143 -4.12 -11.64 1.78
N ALA A 144 -5.38 -11.95 2.11
CA ALA A 144 -5.78 -12.32 3.47
C ALA A 144 -5.00 -13.55 3.98
N GLY A 145 -4.77 -14.55 3.12
CA GLY A 145 -3.96 -15.73 3.46
C GLY A 145 -2.50 -15.37 3.72
N SER A 146 -1.87 -14.56 2.86
CA SER A 146 -0.47 -14.17 3.02
C SER A 146 -0.26 -13.31 4.27
N VAL A 147 -1.13 -12.32 4.52
CA VAL A 147 -1.08 -11.44 5.70
C VAL A 147 -1.21 -12.22 7.01
N GLN A 148 -2.03 -13.28 7.03
CA GLN A 148 -2.25 -14.09 8.24
C GLN A 148 -0.97 -14.78 8.73
N HIS A 149 -0.06 -15.13 7.83
CA HIS A 149 1.16 -15.87 8.14
C HIS A 149 2.42 -15.00 8.16
N SER A 150 2.33 -13.73 7.76
CA SER A 150 3.43 -12.76 7.74
C SER A 150 3.16 -11.58 8.68
N PHE A 151 2.59 -10.50 8.19
CA PHE A 151 2.37 -9.25 8.93
C PHE A 151 1.58 -9.45 10.24
N ASN A 152 0.57 -10.32 10.25
CA ASN A 152 -0.20 -10.63 11.46
C ASN A 152 0.58 -11.45 12.52
N CYS A 153 1.79 -11.91 12.21
CA CYS A 153 2.65 -12.63 13.14
C CYS A 153 3.71 -11.74 13.80
N VAL A 154 3.86 -10.49 13.34
CA VAL A 154 4.91 -9.59 13.84
C VAL A 154 4.46 -8.90 15.13
N THR A 155 5.36 -8.83 16.13
CA THR A 155 5.20 -8.00 17.32
C THR A 155 6.52 -7.35 17.70
N VAL A 156 6.48 -6.11 18.17
CA VAL A 156 7.66 -5.37 18.65
C VAL A 156 7.51 -4.95 20.10
N ASP A 157 6.42 -4.32 20.47
CA ASP A 157 6.18 -3.75 21.81
C ASP A 157 4.82 -4.14 22.41
N GLY A 158 4.01 -4.89 21.67
CA GLY A 158 2.70 -5.35 22.12
C GLY A 158 1.59 -4.30 22.04
N ASP A 159 1.87 -3.12 21.49
CA ASP A 159 0.88 -2.06 21.32
C ASP A 159 0.18 -2.17 19.95
N THR A 160 -1.13 -1.86 19.91
CA THR A 160 -1.92 -1.79 18.69
C THR A 160 -1.99 -0.35 18.16
N SER A 161 -2.16 -0.20 16.84
CA SER A 161 -2.28 1.10 16.18
C SER A 161 -3.70 1.37 15.70
N THR A 162 -3.92 2.62 15.31
CA THR A 162 -5.17 3.08 14.68
C THR A 162 -5.15 3.01 13.15
N ASN A 163 -3.98 2.83 12.52
CA ASN A 163 -3.76 3.10 11.09
C ASN A 163 -3.03 1.98 10.36
N ASP A 164 -3.33 0.73 10.68
CA ASP A 164 -2.70 -0.40 10.01
C ASP A 164 -3.37 -0.74 8.70
N THR A 165 -2.57 -1.03 7.70
CA THR A 165 -3.11 -1.39 6.40
C THR A 165 -2.15 -2.27 5.62
N CYS A 166 -2.68 -3.36 5.05
CA CYS A 166 -2.03 -4.07 3.97
C CYS A 166 -2.91 -3.96 2.72
N ALA A 167 -2.39 -3.36 1.65
CA ALA A 167 -3.11 -3.14 0.41
C ALA A 167 -2.37 -3.76 -0.77
N LEU A 168 -3.11 -4.47 -1.63
CA LEU A 168 -2.63 -5.04 -2.88
C LEU A 168 -3.45 -4.50 -4.05
N VAL A 169 -2.79 -3.95 -5.06
CA VAL A 169 -3.42 -3.55 -6.32
C VAL A 169 -2.84 -4.34 -7.49
N ALA A 170 -3.70 -4.64 -8.46
CA ALA A 170 -3.33 -5.28 -9.71
C ALA A 170 -3.63 -4.36 -10.89
N THR A 171 -2.62 -4.08 -11.73
CA THR A 171 -2.78 -3.24 -12.92
C THR A 171 -3.40 -3.98 -14.11
N GLN A 172 -3.50 -5.30 -14.04
CA GLN A 172 -4.08 -6.19 -15.07
C GLN A 172 -3.29 -6.16 -16.40
N THR A 173 -1.97 -5.91 -16.35
CA THR A 173 -1.17 -5.66 -17.56
C THR A 173 -0.17 -6.76 -17.93
N ALA A 174 -0.05 -7.84 -17.13
CA ALA A 174 0.89 -8.94 -17.40
C ALA A 174 0.57 -9.75 -18.68
N GLY A 175 -0.65 -9.62 -19.23
CA GLY A 175 -1.02 -10.18 -20.53
C GLY A 175 -1.32 -11.67 -20.53
N HIS A 176 -1.57 -12.28 -19.39
CA HIS A 176 -2.16 -13.62 -19.25
C HIS A 176 -3.68 -13.57 -19.13
N ARG A 177 -4.36 -14.73 -19.14
CA ARG A 177 -5.82 -14.81 -18.97
C ARG A 177 -6.20 -14.51 -17.52
N LEU A 178 -7.41 -13.96 -17.33
CA LEU A 178 -7.98 -13.67 -16.01
C LEU A 178 -7.93 -14.91 -15.09
N ILE A 179 -7.46 -14.71 -13.88
CA ILE A 179 -7.52 -15.67 -12.77
C ILE A 179 -8.66 -15.24 -11.86
N ASP A 180 -9.67 -16.08 -11.71
CA ASP A 180 -10.88 -15.83 -10.92
C ASP A 180 -11.17 -16.94 -9.90
N ASP A 181 -10.41 -18.04 -9.92
CA ASP A 181 -10.46 -19.12 -8.92
C ASP A 181 -9.20 -19.09 -8.04
N PRO A 182 -9.32 -18.75 -6.73
CA PRO A 182 -8.18 -18.70 -5.81
C PRO A 182 -7.55 -20.09 -5.55
N LYS A 183 -8.19 -21.17 -5.96
CA LYS A 183 -7.67 -22.55 -5.84
C LYS A 183 -6.97 -23.03 -7.12
N SER A 184 -7.03 -22.27 -8.20
CA SER A 184 -6.34 -22.63 -9.44
C SER A 184 -4.83 -22.72 -9.26
N PRO A 185 -4.11 -23.52 -10.06
CA PRO A 185 -2.64 -23.59 -9.99
C PRO A 185 -1.97 -22.24 -10.18
N ASP A 186 -2.49 -21.41 -11.09
CA ASP A 186 -1.97 -20.06 -11.35
C ASP A 186 -2.16 -19.14 -10.14
N ALA A 187 -3.32 -19.19 -9.46
CA ALA A 187 -3.59 -18.45 -8.24
C ALA A 187 -2.65 -18.88 -7.09
N GLN A 188 -2.41 -20.20 -6.95
CA GLN A 188 -1.49 -20.73 -5.95
C GLN A 188 -0.03 -20.31 -6.20
N GLN A 189 0.36 -20.23 -7.47
CA GLN A 189 1.70 -19.75 -7.83
C GLN A 189 1.88 -18.27 -7.49
N PHE A 190 0.87 -17.44 -7.77
CA PHE A 190 0.86 -16.04 -7.34
C PHE A 190 0.86 -15.91 -5.81
N ALA A 191 0.06 -16.73 -5.11
CA ALA A 191 -0.01 -16.73 -3.66
C ALA A 191 1.34 -17.08 -3.01
N SER A 192 2.09 -18.04 -3.58
CA SER A 192 3.44 -18.37 -3.12
C SER A 192 4.38 -17.18 -3.27
N ALA A 193 4.40 -16.53 -4.44
CA ALA A 193 5.24 -15.36 -4.66
C ALA A 193 4.85 -14.18 -3.75
N LEU A 194 3.54 -13.99 -3.50
CA LEU A 194 3.08 -12.96 -2.56
C LEU A 194 3.50 -13.26 -1.12
N SER A 195 3.43 -14.52 -0.69
CA SER A 195 3.89 -14.92 0.64
C SER A 195 5.39 -14.70 0.80
N ASP A 196 6.19 -15.11 -0.18
CA ASP A 196 7.65 -14.87 -0.18
C ASP A 196 7.97 -13.36 -0.10
N LEU A 197 7.17 -12.51 -0.76
CA LEU A 197 7.34 -11.05 -0.69
C LEU A 197 6.94 -10.49 0.67
N CYS A 198 5.94 -11.05 1.34
CA CYS A 198 5.44 -10.58 2.63
C CYS A 198 6.29 -11.08 3.82
N ASP A 199 7.04 -12.16 3.65
CA ASP A 199 7.89 -12.76 4.69
C ASP A 199 9.27 -12.08 4.80
N ASP A 200 9.69 -11.34 3.78
CA ASP A 200 10.95 -10.60 3.67
C ASP A 200 10.85 -9.18 4.24
#